data_0e9f01bd56263be57a49ff1103ebcf1e
#
_entry.id   0e9f01bd56263be57a49ff1103ebcf1e
#
_cell.length_a   1.000
_cell.length_b   1.000
_cell.length_c   1.000
_cell.angle_alpha   90.00
_cell.angle_beta   90.00
_cell.angle_gamma   90.00
#
_symmetry.space_group_name_H-M   'P 1'
#
loop_
_entity.id
_entity.type
_entity.pdbx_description
1 polymer ?
#
loop_
_entity_poly.entity_id
_entity_poly.type
_entity_poly.pdbx_seq_one_letter_code
_entity_poly.pdbx_strand_id
1 'polypeptide(L)'
;MKVILVDAINTLIIPEEGIYIPLFDLLETYPNRKIILTGANDQEMEYHGLGNSPYEVFTMKHNPEKSNSDYYKILIDQFDLKVENLIYIEHNLEAVHSAESMNINVYHYDKDSKDLEKLNEFLINNLH
;
A
#
# COMPACT_ATOMS: atom_id res chain seq x y z
N MET A 1 11.82 -13.16 2.47
CA MET A 1 11.64 -12.16 1.40
C MET A 1 10.72 -11.05 1.91
N LYS A 2 11.01 -9.82 1.57
CA LYS A 2 10.19 -8.70 2.04
C LYS A 2 8.83 -8.65 1.34
N VAL A 3 7.83 -8.10 2.03
CA VAL A 3 6.47 -7.91 1.52
C VAL A 3 6.27 -6.44 1.17
N ILE A 4 5.71 -6.18 0.00
CA ILE A 4 5.39 -4.82 -0.44
C ILE A 4 3.94 -4.53 -0.10
N LEU A 5 3.73 -3.52 0.73
CA LEU A 5 2.41 -2.98 1.02
C LEU A 5 2.20 -1.77 0.12
N VAL A 6 1.07 -1.69 -0.55
CA VAL A 6 0.79 -0.59 -1.48
C VAL A 6 -0.59 0.00 -1.23
N ASP A 7 -0.64 1.31 -1.08
CA ASP A 7 -1.88 2.07 -0.94
C ASP A 7 -2.75 1.94 -2.20
N ALA A 8 -4.05 1.84 -2.03
CA ALA A 8 -4.99 1.70 -3.14
C ALA A 8 -5.25 3.04 -3.84
N ILE A 9 -6.17 3.83 -3.31
CA ILE A 9 -6.70 5.02 -3.97
C ILE A 9 -5.66 6.15 -4.00
N ASN A 10 -5.46 6.73 -5.17
CA ASN A 10 -4.46 7.76 -5.47
C ASN A 10 -3.01 7.26 -5.45
N THR A 11 -2.80 5.96 -5.38
CA THR A 11 -1.49 5.32 -5.55
C THR A 11 -1.60 4.26 -6.64
N LEU A 12 -2.05 3.05 -6.32
CA LEU A 12 -2.21 2.00 -7.34
C LEU A 12 -3.47 2.21 -8.20
N ILE A 13 -4.51 2.82 -7.63
CA ILE A 13 -5.79 3.03 -8.32
C ILE A 13 -6.07 4.53 -8.43
N ILE A 14 -6.29 5.00 -9.64
CA ILE A 14 -6.70 6.38 -9.90
C ILE A 14 -8.22 6.39 -9.96
N PRO A 15 -8.90 7.19 -9.10
CA PRO A 15 -10.36 7.24 -9.08
C PRO A 15 -10.94 7.44 -10.49
N GLU A 16 -11.96 6.66 -10.83
CA GLU A 16 -12.67 6.68 -12.12
C GLU A 16 -11.85 6.13 -13.30
N GLU A 17 -10.54 5.97 -13.18
CA GLU A 17 -9.69 5.46 -14.25
C GLU A 17 -9.27 3.99 -14.03
N GLY A 18 -9.20 3.55 -12.78
CA GLY A 18 -8.80 2.19 -12.45
C GLY A 18 -7.30 2.07 -12.12
N ILE A 19 -6.75 0.89 -12.33
CA ILE A 19 -5.35 0.61 -12.00
C ILE A 19 -4.42 1.53 -12.80
N TYR A 20 -3.48 2.19 -12.09
CA TYR A 20 -2.42 2.97 -12.72
C TYR A 20 -1.37 1.99 -13.25
N ILE A 21 -1.45 1.69 -14.53
CA ILE A 21 -0.65 0.64 -15.18
C ILE A 21 0.86 0.83 -15.01
N PRO A 22 1.45 2.04 -15.14
CA PRO A 22 2.89 2.19 -14.95
C PRO A 22 3.39 1.73 -13.58
N LEU A 23 2.62 1.99 -12.51
CA LEU A 23 2.99 1.51 -11.18
C LEU A 23 2.80 0.00 -11.07
N PHE A 24 1.69 -0.51 -11.59
CA PHE A 24 1.43 -1.95 -11.60
C PHE A 24 2.56 -2.69 -12.33
N ASP A 25 2.96 -2.20 -13.50
CA ASP A 25 4.05 -2.82 -14.27
C ASP A 25 5.37 -2.81 -13.49
N LEU A 26 5.66 -1.71 -12.80
CA LEU A 26 6.85 -1.63 -11.95
C LEU A 26 6.81 -2.68 -10.85
N LEU A 27 5.67 -2.80 -10.14
CA LEU A 27 5.52 -3.78 -9.05
C LEU A 27 5.66 -5.21 -9.56
N GLU A 28 5.19 -5.48 -10.79
CA GLU A 28 5.27 -6.82 -11.40
C GLU A 28 6.69 -7.22 -11.78
N THR A 29 7.64 -6.29 -11.81
CA THR A 29 9.05 -6.64 -12.01
C THR A 29 9.69 -7.25 -10.77
N TYR A 30 9.02 -7.19 -9.61
CA TYR A 30 9.50 -7.77 -8.36
C TYR A 30 8.66 -8.99 -7.99
N PRO A 31 9.31 -10.14 -7.64
CA PRO A 31 8.56 -11.36 -7.29
C PRO A 31 7.96 -11.34 -5.89
N ASN A 32 8.21 -10.28 -5.12
CA ASN A 32 7.77 -10.14 -3.74
C ASN A 32 6.23 -10.18 -3.63
N ARG A 33 5.74 -10.76 -2.54
CA ARG A 33 4.32 -10.70 -2.18
C ARG A 33 3.90 -9.24 -2.04
N LYS A 34 2.69 -8.92 -2.51
CA LYS A 34 2.12 -7.57 -2.42
C LYS A 34 0.76 -7.64 -1.77
N ILE A 35 0.48 -6.68 -0.89
CA ILE A 35 -0.82 -6.52 -0.25
C ILE A 35 -1.26 -5.08 -0.43
N ILE A 36 -2.46 -4.89 -0.97
CA ILE A 36 -3.05 -3.56 -1.13
C ILE A 36 -3.68 -3.15 0.19
N LEU A 37 -3.32 -1.98 0.70
CA LEU A 37 -3.88 -1.42 1.92
C LEU A 37 -4.87 -0.31 1.59
N THR A 38 -6.07 -0.39 2.14
CA THR A 38 -7.10 0.63 1.94
C THR A 38 -7.93 0.82 3.20
N GLY A 39 -8.62 1.96 3.30
CA GLY A 39 -9.65 2.17 4.32
C GLY A 39 -11.05 1.88 3.82
N ALA A 40 -11.20 1.49 2.56
CA ALA A 40 -12.49 1.40 1.89
C ALA A 40 -13.49 0.49 2.59
N ASN A 41 -14.74 0.95 2.70
CA ASN A 41 -15.87 0.12 3.11
C ASN A 41 -16.38 -0.69 1.92
N ASP A 42 -17.43 -1.50 2.11
CA ASP A 42 -17.93 -2.38 1.07
C ASP A 42 -18.39 -1.63 -0.18
N GLN A 43 -19.05 -0.49 -0.04
CA GLN A 43 -19.50 0.32 -1.18
C GLN A 43 -18.31 0.89 -1.94
N GLU A 44 -17.31 1.39 -1.23
CA GLU A 44 -16.10 1.93 -1.85
C GLU A 44 -15.28 0.85 -2.53
N MET A 45 -15.21 -0.35 -1.93
CA MET A 45 -14.57 -1.51 -2.55
C MET A 45 -15.22 -1.83 -3.89
N GLU A 46 -16.54 -1.84 -3.95
CA GLU A 46 -17.27 -2.09 -5.18
C GLU A 46 -17.06 -0.97 -6.19
N TYR A 47 -17.18 0.29 -5.75
CA TYR A 47 -17.02 1.46 -6.61
C TYR A 47 -15.66 1.49 -7.31
N HIS A 48 -14.60 1.14 -6.58
CA HIS A 48 -13.24 1.15 -7.12
C HIS A 48 -12.79 -0.18 -7.72
N GLY A 49 -13.66 -1.18 -7.73
CA GLY A 49 -13.34 -2.50 -8.31
C GLY A 49 -12.27 -3.26 -7.53
N LEU A 50 -12.13 -3.00 -6.23
CA LEU A 50 -11.08 -3.62 -5.41
C LEU A 50 -11.26 -5.12 -5.21
N GLY A 51 -12.47 -5.64 -5.42
CA GLY A 51 -12.73 -7.08 -5.37
C GLY A 51 -12.07 -7.87 -6.50
N ASN A 52 -11.68 -7.19 -7.58
CA ASN A 52 -11.00 -7.78 -8.73
C ASN A 52 -9.54 -7.35 -8.81
N SER A 53 -8.93 -7.03 -7.69
CA SER A 53 -7.55 -6.53 -7.62
C SER A 53 -6.54 -7.63 -7.95
N PRO A 54 -5.38 -7.27 -8.52
CA PRO A 54 -4.33 -8.23 -8.84
C PRO A 54 -3.62 -8.80 -7.61
N TYR A 55 -3.76 -8.16 -6.46
CA TYR A 55 -3.12 -8.56 -5.20
C TYR A 55 -4.14 -8.71 -4.09
N GLU A 56 -3.73 -9.33 -2.98
CA GLU A 56 -4.54 -9.39 -1.77
C GLU A 56 -4.88 -7.98 -1.30
N VAL A 57 -6.08 -7.78 -0.74
CA VAL A 57 -6.52 -6.47 -0.23
C VAL A 57 -6.82 -6.58 1.26
N PHE A 58 -6.34 -5.62 2.02
CA PHE A 58 -6.66 -5.48 3.44
C PHE A 58 -7.38 -4.16 3.67
N THR A 59 -8.50 -4.21 4.38
CA THR A 59 -9.26 -3.03 4.80
C THR A 59 -9.87 -3.27 6.17
N MET A 60 -9.99 -2.20 6.95
CA MET A 60 -10.72 -2.21 8.21
C MET A 60 -12.01 -1.38 8.10
N LYS A 61 -12.41 -1.03 6.88
CA LYS A 61 -13.67 -0.32 6.59
C LYS A 61 -13.81 0.95 7.44
N HIS A 62 -12.73 1.76 7.46
CA HIS A 62 -12.62 3.01 8.22
C HIS A 62 -12.62 2.84 9.75
N ASN A 63 -12.49 1.65 10.28
CA ASN A 63 -12.50 1.43 11.73
C ASN A 63 -11.53 0.31 12.13
N PRO A 64 -10.29 0.64 12.46
CA PRO A 64 -9.66 1.97 12.47
C PRO A 64 -9.25 2.45 11.07
N GLU A 65 -9.05 3.76 10.96
CA GLU A 65 -8.47 4.37 9.76
C GLU A 65 -6.98 4.09 9.65
N LYS A 66 -6.41 4.26 8.44
CA LYS A 66 -4.97 4.11 8.24
C LYS A 66 -4.13 5.16 8.98
N SER A 67 -4.74 6.24 9.42
CA SER A 67 -4.09 7.25 10.25
C SER A 67 -3.97 6.81 11.72
N ASN A 68 -4.53 5.67 12.08
CA ASN A 68 -4.45 5.08 13.41
C ASN A 68 -3.53 3.86 13.36
N SER A 69 -2.51 3.81 14.22
CA SER A 69 -1.52 2.73 14.23
C SER A 69 -2.14 1.34 14.48
N ASP A 70 -3.31 1.26 15.09
CA ASP A 70 -4.01 -0.01 15.29
C ASP A 70 -4.34 -0.71 13.97
N TYR A 71 -4.56 0.04 12.89
CA TYR A 71 -4.75 -0.52 11.56
C TYR A 71 -3.58 -1.45 11.19
N TYR A 72 -2.36 -0.99 11.43
CA TYR A 72 -1.15 -1.75 11.06
C TYR A 72 -0.87 -2.90 12.04
N LYS A 73 -1.24 -2.76 13.31
CA LYS A 73 -1.15 -3.86 14.28
C LYS A 73 -2.04 -5.02 13.85
N ILE A 74 -3.27 -4.71 13.45
CA ILE A 74 -4.23 -5.71 12.98
C ILE A 74 -3.74 -6.37 11.70
N LEU A 75 -3.22 -5.58 10.76
CA LEU A 75 -2.66 -6.08 9.50
C LEU A 75 -1.53 -7.09 9.77
N ILE A 76 -0.59 -6.70 10.61
CA ILE A 76 0.58 -7.53 10.94
C ILE A 76 0.14 -8.85 11.57
N ASP A 77 -0.82 -8.79 12.48
CA ASP A 77 -1.34 -9.97 13.17
C ASP A 77 -2.11 -10.88 12.22
N GLN A 78 -3.00 -10.30 11.42
CA GLN A 78 -3.87 -11.06 10.52
C GLN A 78 -3.09 -11.84 9.45
N PHE A 79 -2.03 -11.25 8.90
CA PHE A 79 -1.22 -11.86 7.84
C PHE A 79 0.07 -12.49 8.35
N ASP A 80 0.26 -12.53 9.67
CA ASP A 80 1.47 -13.09 10.31
C ASP A 80 2.74 -12.48 9.72
N LEU A 81 2.79 -11.15 9.68
CA LEU A 81 3.89 -10.40 9.08
C LEU A 81 4.94 -10.02 10.14
N LYS A 82 6.15 -9.74 9.66
CA LYS A 82 7.23 -9.21 10.50
C LYS A 82 7.54 -7.79 10.03
N VAL A 83 7.53 -6.85 10.96
CA VAL A 83 7.72 -5.41 10.66
C VAL A 83 9.00 -5.18 9.86
N GLU A 84 10.11 -5.84 10.22
CA GLU A 84 11.39 -5.68 9.55
C GLU A 84 11.38 -6.16 8.10
N ASN A 85 10.36 -6.91 7.70
CA ASN A 85 10.21 -7.42 6.34
C ASN A 85 9.19 -6.64 5.51
N LEU A 86 8.69 -5.50 6.03
CA LEU A 86 7.68 -4.71 5.34
C LEU A 86 8.27 -3.46 4.72
N ILE A 87 7.85 -3.17 3.49
CA ILE A 87 8.00 -1.84 2.90
C ILE A 87 6.63 -1.41 2.41
N TYR A 88 6.35 -0.13 2.52
CA TYR A 88 5.01 0.41 2.29
C TYR A 88 5.08 1.64 1.39
N ILE A 89 4.26 1.66 0.35
CA ILE A 89 4.13 2.78 -0.58
C ILE A 89 2.78 3.46 -0.28
N GLU A 90 2.83 4.70 0.20
CA GLU A 90 1.63 5.42 0.65
C GLU A 90 1.70 6.90 0.28
N HIS A 91 0.60 7.47 -0.21
CA HIS A 91 0.56 8.88 -0.57
C HIS A 91 0.07 9.79 0.56
N ASN A 92 -0.75 9.29 1.47
CA ASN A 92 -1.35 10.09 2.55
C ASN A 92 -0.36 10.23 3.71
N LEU A 93 0.01 11.47 4.02
CA LEU A 93 1.04 11.75 5.03
C LEU A 93 0.67 11.25 6.42
N GLU A 94 -0.59 11.34 6.82
CA GLU A 94 -1.03 10.86 8.14
C GLU A 94 -0.89 9.35 8.23
N ALA A 95 -1.22 8.63 7.16
CA ALA A 95 -1.04 7.18 7.10
C ALA A 95 0.45 6.82 7.10
N VAL A 96 1.29 7.59 6.40
CA VAL A 96 2.75 7.41 6.43
C VAL A 96 3.27 7.52 7.86
N HIS A 97 2.90 8.59 8.58
CA HIS A 97 3.36 8.80 9.96
C HIS A 97 2.89 7.68 10.89
N SER A 98 1.65 7.25 10.72
CA SER A 98 1.09 6.17 11.53
C SER A 98 1.84 4.85 11.33
N ALA A 99 2.12 4.49 10.07
CA ALA A 99 2.87 3.29 9.75
C ALA A 99 4.32 3.39 10.27
N GLU A 100 4.95 4.54 10.12
CA GLU A 100 6.32 4.77 10.63
C GLU A 100 6.38 4.64 12.15
N SER A 101 5.32 5.03 12.86
CA SER A 101 5.25 4.86 14.31
C SER A 101 5.27 3.38 14.74
N MET A 102 4.95 2.49 13.82
CA MET A 102 5.03 1.04 13.99
C MET A 102 6.34 0.46 13.46
N ASN A 103 7.30 1.32 13.14
CA ASN A 103 8.61 0.95 12.58
C ASN A 103 8.53 0.30 11.18
N ILE A 104 7.48 0.57 10.44
CA ILE A 104 7.36 0.14 9.05
C ILE A 104 8.18 1.10 8.18
N ASN A 105 8.96 0.57 7.26
CA ASN A 105 9.71 1.37 6.30
C ASN A 105 8.76 1.85 5.19
N VAL A 106 8.49 3.17 5.14
CA VAL A 106 7.48 3.74 4.25
C VAL A 106 8.13 4.66 3.23
N TYR A 107 7.70 4.55 1.98
CA TYR A 107 7.98 5.52 0.93
C TYR A 107 6.76 6.43 0.79
N HIS A 108 6.97 7.73 1.02
CA HIS A 108 5.90 8.72 0.82
C HIS A 108 5.77 9.03 -0.67
N TYR A 109 4.77 8.46 -1.31
CA TYR A 109 4.51 8.59 -2.74
C TYR A 109 3.78 9.88 -3.04
N ASP A 110 4.28 10.66 -4.01
CA ASP A 110 3.61 11.88 -4.46
C ASP A 110 2.61 11.53 -5.57
N LYS A 111 1.33 11.60 -5.24
CA LYS A 111 0.25 11.25 -6.18
C LYS A 111 0.16 12.18 -7.39
N ASP A 112 0.74 13.35 -7.32
CA ASP A 112 0.70 14.34 -8.41
C ASP A 112 1.87 14.17 -9.38
N SER A 113 3.09 14.03 -8.85
CA SER A 113 4.28 13.84 -9.71
C SER A 113 4.38 12.40 -10.24
N LYS A 114 3.92 11.42 -9.49
CA LYS A 114 3.99 10.00 -9.84
C LYS A 114 5.39 9.58 -10.29
N ASP A 115 6.40 9.96 -9.51
CA ASP A 115 7.81 9.74 -9.84
C ASP A 115 8.19 8.28 -9.60
N LEU A 116 8.05 7.46 -10.64
CA LEU A 116 8.34 6.01 -10.55
C LEU A 116 9.83 5.70 -10.55
N GLU A 117 10.67 6.58 -11.10
CA GLU A 117 12.12 6.40 -11.03
C GLU A 117 12.59 6.46 -9.57
N LYS A 118 12.13 7.47 -8.85
CA LYS A 118 12.48 7.64 -7.44
C LYS A 118 11.92 6.50 -6.60
N LEU A 119 10.70 6.06 -6.87
CA LEU A 119 10.11 4.90 -6.21
C LEU A 119 10.93 3.64 -6.48
N ASN A 120 11.35 3.44 -7.72
CA ASN A 120 12.13 2.25 -8.07
C ASN A 120 13.50 2.25 -7.37
N GLU A 121 14.12 3.41 -7.20
CA GLU A 121 15.35 3.53 -6.41
C GLU A 121 15.12 3.05 -4.97
N PHE A 122 14.01 3.47 -4.37
CA PHE A 122 13.63 3.02 -3.02
C PHE A 122 13.46 1.49 -2.98
N LEU A 123 12.76 0.93 -3.96
CA LEU A 123 12.53 -0.51 -4.03
C LEU A 123 13.85 -1.28 -4.17
N ILE A 124 14.72 -0.85 -5.09
CA ILE A 124 16.03 -1.47 -5.29
C ILE A 124 16.83 -1.46 -3.99
N ASN A 125 16.81 -0.35 -3.27
CA ASN A 125 17.63 -0.19 -2.06
C ASN A 125 17.06 -0.91 -0.84
N ASN A 126 15.79 -1.30 -0.85
CA ASN A 126 15.11 -1.81 0.34
C ASN A 126 14.54 -3.24 0.22
N LEU A 127 14.56 -3.84 -0.96
CA LEU A 127 13.99 -5.19 -1.18
C LEU A 127 15.01 -6.33 -1.07
N HIS A 128 16.14 -6.07 -0.47
CA HIS A 128 17.18 -7.10 -0.29
C HIS A 128 16.94 -7.96 0.93
#